data_c7d7b4f10dfabba2bd3cb979961b393f
#
_entry.id   c7d7b4f10dfabba2bd3cb979961b393f
#
_cell.length_a   1.000
_cell.length_b   1.000
_cell.length_c   1.000
_cell.angle_alpha   90.00
_cell.angle_beta   90.00
_cell.angle_gamma   90.00
#
_symmetry.space_group_name_H-M   'P 1'
#
loop_
_entity.id
_entity.type
_entity.pdbx_description
1 polymer ?
#
loop_
_entity_poly.entity_id
_entity_poly.type
_entity_poly.pdbx_seq_one_letter_code
_entity_poly.pdbx_strand_id
1 'polypeptide(L)'
;MGLIKFSANLGFLWSELTLTGAIYAAKEAGFDAVECHWPYETNPKDISKALLETDFIMIGINTRRGDVDAGENGLSALPGREKDAKKAIDEAISYARIIKAKNIHVMAGFSYGDKARDVFIRNLKYACDRAIDHDITILIEPLNEYDAPVY
;
A
#
# COMPACT_ATOMS: atom_id res chain seq x y z
N MET A 1 -17.89 6.67 -25.18
CA MET A 1 -18.11 6.80 -23.73
C MET A 1 -17.41 5.62 -23.07
N GLY A 2 -16.33 5.84 -22.33
CA GLY A 2 -15.63 4.75 -21.64
C GLY A 2 -16.53 4.17 -20.55
N LEU A 3 -16.55 2.84 -20.42
CA LEU A 3 -17.22 2.17 -19.30
C LEU A 3 -16.51 2.55 -17.99
N ILE A 4 -17.25 2.85 -16.95
CA ILE A 4 -16.72 3.01 -15.60
C ILE A 4 -16.16 1.66 -15.15
N LYS A 5 -14.96 1.66 -14.58
CA LYS A 5 -14.30 0.49 -14.03
C LYS A 5 -14.26 0.58 -12.52
N PHE A 6 -14.37 -0.57 -11.85
CA PHE A 6 -14.40 -0.66 -10.40
C PHE A 6 -13.22 -1.51 -9.88
N SER A 7 -12.52 -1.01 -8.87
CA SER A 7 -11.52 -1.75 -8.12
C SER A 7 -12.11 -2.22 -6.77
N ALA A 8 -11.83 -3.46 -6.40
CA ALA A 8 -12.15 -3.96 -5.07
C ALA A 8 -10.99 -3.69 -4.11
N ASN A 9 -11.29 -3.04 -2.97
CA ASN A 9 -10.32 -2.93 -1.88
C ASN A 9 -10.41 -4.16 -0.99
N LEU A 10 -9.44 -5.07 -1.13
CA LEU A 10 -9.37 -6.33 -0.40
C LEU A 10 -8.93 -6.16 1.07
N GLY A 11 -8.62 -4.94 1.49
CA GLY A 11 -8.45 -4.61 2.89
C GLY A 11 -9.77 -4.51 3.66
N PHE A 12 -10.90 -4.37 2.94
CA PHE A 12 -12.25 -4.24 3.50
C PHE A 12 -13.18 -5.34 3.05
N LEU A 13 -13.03 -5.83 1.81
CA LEU A 13 -13.91 -6.84 1.21
C LEU A 13 -13.27 -8.22 1.34
N TRP A 14 -14.07 -9.22 1.71
CA TRP A 14 -13.65 -10.62 1.89
C TRP A 14 -12.48 -10.80 2.86
N SER A 15 -12.49 -10.01 3.93
CA SER A 15 -11.43 -10.05 4.97
C SER A 15 -11.34 -11.40 5.69
N GLU A 16 -12.37 -12.25 5.58
CA GLU A 16 -12.41 -13.61 6.09
C GLU A 16 -11.66 -14.63 5.21
N LEU A 17 -11.33 -14.25 3.97
CA LEU A 17 -10.61 -15.10 3.03
C LEU A 17 -9.09 -14.85 3.08
N THR A 18 -8.33 -15.80 2.54
CA THR A 18 -6.93 -15.50 2.17
C THR A 18 -6.88 -14.44 1.08
N LEU A 19 -5.80 -13.67 0.98
CA LEU A 19 -5.68 -12.61 -0.03
C LEU A 19 -5.85 -13.14 -1.46
N THR A 20 -5.32 -14.33 -1.76
CA THR A 20 -5.55 -15.00 -3.06
C THR A 20 -7.02 -15.35 -3.26
N GLY A 21 -7.69 -15.87 -2.21
CA GLY A 21 -9.12 -16.17 -2.25
C GLY A 21 -9.97 -14.92 -2.51
N ALA A 22 -9.62 -13.80 -1.87
CA ALA A 22 -10.30 -12.51 -2.07
C ALA A 22 -10.13 -11.98 -3.52
N ILE A 23 -8.96 -12.20 -4.15
CA ILE A 23 -8.75 -11.88 -5.57
C ILE A 23 -9.73 -12.64 -6.47
N TYR A 24 -9.90 -13.94 -6.26
CA TYR A 24 -10.87 -14.73 -7.04
C TYR A 24 -12.32 -14.31 -6.75
N ALA A 25 -12.67 -14.06 -5.49
CA ALA A 25 -14.00 -13.58 -5.12
C ALA A 25 -14.33 -12.22 -5.78
N ALA A 26 -13.37 -11.30 -5.85
CA ALA A 26 -13.53 -10.04 -6.56
C ALA A 26 -13.79 -10.25 -8.06
N LYS A 27 -13.15 -11.25 -8.68
CA LYS A 27 -13.39 -11.61 -10.08
C LYS A 27 -14.81 -12.14 -10.30
N GLU A 28 -15.26 -13.03 -9.45
CA GLU A 28 -16.63 -13.58 -9.49
C GLU A 28 -17.69 -12.48 -9.26
N ALA A 29 -17.38 -11.47 -8.43
CA ALA A 29 -18.25 -10.33 -8.19
C ALA A 29 -18.26 -9.29 -9.33
N GLY A 30 -17.41 -9.45 -10.36
CA GLY A 30 -17.43 -8.61 -11.57
C GLY A 30 -16.63 -7.31 -11.44
N PHE A 31 -15.68 -7.22 -10.52
CA PHE A 31 -14.73 -6.11 -10.47
C PHE A 31 -13.74 -6.14 -11.65
N ASP A 32 -13.12 -5.00 -11.94
CA ASP A 32 -12.16 -4.83 -13.04
C ASP A 32 -10.71 -4.86 -12.57
N ALA A 33 -10.47 -4.59 -11.28
CA ALA A 33 -9.16 -4.54 -10.65
C ALA A 33 -9.26 -4.77 -9.13
N VAL A 34 -8.12 -4.87 -8.47
CA VAL A 34 -8.03 -5.00 -7.01
C VAL A 34 -6.95 -4.10 -6.44
N GLU A 35 -7.10 -3.74 -5.19
CA GLU A 35 -6.07 -3.16 -4.33
C GLU A 35 -6.08 -3.84 -2.97
N CYS A 36 -5.00 -3.79 -2.22
CA CYS A 36 -4.95 -4.33 -0.87
C CYS A 36 -4.01 -3.48 0.01
N HIS A 37 -4.17 -3.59 1.33
CA HIS A 37 -3.40 -2.78 2.25
C HIS A 37 -1.98 -3.36 2.47
N TRP A 38 -1.85 -4.48 3.16
CA TRP A 38 -0.56 -5.02 3.62
C TRP A 38 -0.42 -6.49 3.24
N PRO A 39 0.03 -6.81 2.00
CA PRO A 39 0.05 -8.18 1.48
C PRO A 39 1.23 -9.03 1.95
N TYR A 40 2.09 -8.49 2.80
CA TYR A 40 3.46 -8.99 3.06
C TYR A 40 3.53 -10.37 3.72
N GLU A 41 2.45 -10.84 4.34
CA GLU A 41 2.35 -12.19 4.92
C GLU A 41 2.01 -13.26 3.86
N THR A 42 1.63 -12.83 2.66
CA THR A 42 1.34 -13.74 1.54
C THR A 42 2.53 -13.78 0.59
N ASN A 43 2.87 -14.97 0.10
CA ASN A 43 3.96 -15.09 -0.88
C ASN A 43 3.60 -14.30 -2.15
N PRO A 44 4.44 -13.35 -2.61
CA PRO A 44 4.12 -12.52 -3.77
C PRO A 44 3.95 -13.32 -5.07
N LYS A 45 4.53 -14.52 -5.18
CA LYS A 45 4.32 -15.40 -6.34
C LYS A 45 2.89 -15.93 -6.41
N ASP A 46 2.28 -16.21 -5.27
CA ASP A 46 0.90 -16.69 -5.21
C ASP A 46 -0.08 -15.59 -5.59
N ILE A 47 0.17 -14.35 -5.12
CA ILE A 47 -0.58 -13.17 -5.55
C ILE A 47 -0.40 -12.94 -7.06
N SER A 48 0.83 -12.96 -7.56
CA SER A 48 1.11 -12.77 -8.98
C SER A 48 0.39 -13.80 -9.86
N LYS A 49 0.33 -15.07 -9.40
CA LYS A 49 -0.42 -16.14 -10.06
C LYS A 49 -1.92 -15.84 -10.09
N ALA A 50 -2.52 -15.49 -8.95
CA ALA A 50 -3.95 -15.19 -8.85
C ALA A 50 -4.33 -13.97 -9.73
N LEU A 51 -3.50 -12.92 -9.75
CA LEU A 51 -3.71 -11.76 -10.63
C LEU A 51 -3.66 -12.13 -12.11
N LEU A 52 -2.74 -13.02 -12.50
CA LEU A 52 -2.63 -13.50 -13.88
C LEU A 52 -3.85 -14.34 -14.28
N GLU A 53 -4.31 -15.25 -13.42
CA GLU A 53 -5.45 -16.13 -13.68
C GLU A 53 -6.78 -15.36 -13.74
N THR A 54 -6.89 -14.25 -13.03
CA THR A 54 -8.08 -13.39 -13.03
C THR A 54 -8.02 -12.27 -14.05
N ASP A 55 -6.88 -12.07 -14.72
CA ASP A 55 -6.62 -10.91 -15.59
C ASP A 55 -6.83 -9.59 -14.84
N PHE A 56 -6.42 -9.55 -13.57
CA PHE A 56 -6.50 -8.36 -12.74
C PHE A 56 -5.19 -7.59 -12.68
N ILE A 57 -5.32 -6.28 -12.48
CA ILE A 57 -4.23 -5.38 -12.09
C ILE A 57 -4.34 -5.15 -10.58
N MET A 58 -3.22 -5.28 -9.85
CA MET A 58 -3.10 -4.76 -8.50
C MET A 58 -2.87 -3.25 -8.60
N ILE A 59 -3.87 -2.46 -8.24
CA ILE A 59 -3.79 -1.00 -8.36
C ILE A 59 -2.84 -0.42 -7.32
N GLY A 60 -2.90 -0.89 -6.07
CA GLY A 60 -2.07 -0.33 -5.01
C GLY A 60 -1.89 -1.26 -3.83
N ILE A 61 -0.82 -0.98 -3.08
CA ILE A 61 -0.51 -1.55 -1.77
C ILE A 61 -0.01 -0.44 -0.84
N ASN A 62 -0.04 -0.66 0.47
CA ASN A 62 0.49 0.28 1.45
C ASN A 62 1.86 -0.17 1.98
N THR A 63 2.71 0.76 2.42
CA THR A 63 3.88 0.43 3.24
C THR A 63 3.45 -0.13 4.60
N ARG A 64 4.32 -0.89 5.28
CA ARG A 64 3.99 -1.44 6.62
C ARG A 64 3.64 -0.33 7.61
N ARG A 65 2.72 -0.68 8.52
CA ARG A 65 2.22 0.23 9.56
C ARG A 65 3.23 0.51 10.67
N GLY A 66 4.15 -0.40 10.90
CA GLY A 66 5.01 -0.42 12.07
C GLY A 66 4.47 -1.34 13.16
N ASP A 67 4.69 -0.99 14.41
CA ASP A 67 4.19 -1.72 15.58
C ASP A 67 2.73 -1.32 15.87
N VAL A 68 1.81 -2.12 15.33
CA VAL A 68 0.36 -1.88 15.47
C VAL A 68 -0.11 -1.99 16.92
N ASP A 69 0.50 -2.87 17.69
CA ASP A 69 0.16 -3.05 19.12
C ASP A 69 0.57 -1.83 19.95
N ALA A 70 1.62 -1.13 19.53
CA ALA A 70 2.01 0.17 20.08
C ALA A 70 1.23 1.36 19.49
N GLY A 71 0.24 1.11 18.63
CA GLY A 71 -0.61 2.13 18.02
C GLY A 71 -0.02 2.80 16.77
N GLU A 72 1.04 2.26 16.17
CA GLU A 72 1.59 2.81 14.93
C GLU A 72 0.68 2.51 13.72
N ASN A 73 0.56 3.48 12.83
CA ASN A 73 -0.20 3.35 11.58
C ASN A 73 0.52 4.03 10.40
N GLY A 74 1.78 3.68 10.21
CA GLY A 74 2.72 4.28 9.28
C GLY A 74 3.96 4.79 10.01
N LEU A 75 5.06 4.95 9.28
CA LEU A 75 6.37 5.27 9.84
C LEU A 75 7.01 6.50 9.20
N SER A 76 6.47 6.93 8.05
CA SER A 76 7.25 7.77 7.14
C SER A 76 7.33 9.22 7.57
N ALA A 77 6.46 9.69 8.48
CA ALA A 77 6.52 11.02 9.09
C ALA A 77 7.03 11.01 10.54
N LEU A 78 7.45 9.85 11.09
CA LEU A 78 7.84 9.73 12.49
C LEU A 78 9.32 10.10 12.68
N PRO A 79 9.66 11.21 13.38
CA PRO A 79 11.03 11.53 13.73
C PRO A 79 11.67 10.40 14.56
N GLY A 80 12.88 9.99 14.16
CA GLY A 80 13.61 8.90 14.81
C GLY A 80 13.31 7.50 14.25
N ARG A 81 12.32 7.36 13.35
CA ARG A 81 11.95 6.08 12.70
C ARG A 81 12.35 6.04 11.22
N GLU A 82 13.25 6.93 10.76
CA GLU A 82 13.63 7.06 9.36
C GLU A 82 14.23 5.79 8.77
N LYS A 83 14.96 5.01 9.57
CA LYS A 83 15.52 3.72 9.13
C LYS A 83 14.44 2.68 8.89
N ASP A 84 13.47 2.61 9.79
CA ASP A 84 12.35 1.67 9.69
C ASP A 84 11.42 2.05 8.54
N ALA A 85 11.16 3.36 8.35
CA ALA A 85 10.41 3.88 7.22
C ALA A 85 11.05 3.48 5.88
N LYS A 86 12.37 3.66 5.72
CA LYS A 86 13.08 3.26 4.51
C LYS A 86 13.03 1.75 4.27
N LYS A 87 13.17 0.96 5.33
CA LYS A 87 13.03 -0.51 5.23
C LYS A 87 11.63 -0.91 4.75
N ALA A 88 10.58 -0.29 5.29
CA ALA A 88 9.21 -0.54 4.86
C ALA A 88 8.96 -0.10 3.41
N ILE A 89 9.56 1.01 2.96
CA ILE A 89 9.51 1.46 1.56
C ILE A 89 10.21 0.46 0.63
N ASP A 90 11.42 0.02 0.98
CA ASP A 90 12.18 -0.94 0.17
C ASP A 90 11.47 -2.29 0.07
N GLU A 91 10.85 -2.75 1.15
CA GLU A 91 10.03 -3.97 1.16
C GLU A 91 8.81 -3.81 0.23
N ALA A 92 8.10 -2.69 0.33
CA ALA A 92 6.93 -2.42 -0.49
C ALA A 92 7.29 -2.37 -1.99
N ILE A 93 8.37 -1.71 -2.36
CA ILE A 93 8.86 -1.65 -3.74
C ILE A 93 9.25 -3.04 -4.24
N SER A 94 9.98 -3.80 -3.42
CA SER A 94 10.40 -5.17 -3.79
C SER A 94 9.19 -6.09 -4.01
N TYR A 95 8.18 -5.99 -3.16
CA TYR A 95 6.95 -6.74 -3.27
C TYR A 95 6.13 -6.30 -4.49
N ALA A 96 5.91 -4.99 -4.65
CA ALA A 96 5.15 -4.40 -5.76
C ALA A 96 5.71 -4.79 -7.13
N ARG A 97 7.04 -4.87 -7.26
CA ARG A 97 7.70 -5.32 -8.50
C ARG A 97 7.31 -6.74 -8.89
N ILE A 98 7.19 -7.66 -7.92
CA ILE A 98 6.85 -9.07 -8.20
C ILE A 98 5.38 -9.19 -8.63
N ILE A 99 4.48 -8.51 -7.92
CA ILE A 99 3.04 -8.55 -8.20
C ILE A 99 2.60 -7.52 -9.26
N LYS A 100 3.54 -6.70 -9.76
CA LYS A 100 3.31 -5.62 -10.73
C LYS A 100 2.27 -4.60 -10.26
N ALA A 101 2.25 -4.30 -8.95
CA ALA A 101 1.39 -3.25 -8.40
C ALA A 101 1.78 -1.88 -8.99
N LYS A 102 0.77 -1.05 -9.27
CA LYS A 102 0.97 0.25 -9.93
C LYS A 102 1.31 1.36 -8.97
N ASN A 103 0.82 1.29 -7.75
CA ASN A 103 1.00 2.35 -6.78
C ASN A 103 1.41 1.78 -5.41
N ILE A 104 2.15 2.61 -4.66
CA ILE A 104 2.46 2.35 -3.25
C ILE A 104 2.04 3.58 -2.46
N HIS A 105 1.09 3.42 -1.53
CA HIS A 105 0.78 4.42 -0.53
C HIS A 105 1.85 4.38 0.57
N VAL A 106 2.61 5.47 0.69
CA VAL A 106 3.63 5.65 1.73
C VAL A 106 2.98 6.24 2.96
N MET A 107 2.65 5.37 3.91
CA MET A 107 1.91 5.74 5.12
C MET A 107 2.74 6.64 6.03
N ALA A 108 2.19 7.83 6.33
CA ALA A 108 2.85 8.83 7.16
C ALA A 108 3.04 8.37 8.60
N GLY A 109 1.99 7.87 9.22
CA GLY A 109 1.92 7.60 10.65
C GLY A 109 1.45 8.81 11.45
N PHE A 110 1.10 8.60 12.69
CA PHE A 110 0.56 9.64 13.56
C PHE A 110 1.68 10.55 14.08
N SER A 111 1.89 11.68 13.42
CA SER A 111 2.86 12.69 13.80
C SER A 111 2.48 14.06 13.24
N TYR A 112 2.95 15.13 13.82
CA TYR A 112 2.63 16.49 13.42
C TYR A 112 3.79 17.46 13.64
N GLY A 113 3.64 18.66 13.05
CA GLY A 113 4.59 19.75 13.15
C GLY A 113 5.75 19.66 12.14
N ASP A 114 6.62 20.67 12.19
CA ASP A 114 7.65 20.85 11.16
C ASP A 114 8.63 19.68 11.05
N LYS A 115 9.02 19.09 12.18
CA LYS A 115 9.92 17.92 12.17
C LYS A 115 9.31 16.72 11.47
N ALA A 116 8.03 16.43 11.73
CA ALA A 116 7.32 15.34 11.09
C ALA A 116 7.20 15.58 9.58
N ARG A 117 6.81 16.80 9.19
CA ARG A 117 6.75 17.21 7.78
C ARG A 117 8.09 17.03 7.07
N ASP A 118 9.19 17.47 7.68
CA ASP A 118 10.52 17.38 7.07
C ASP A 118 11.00 15.94 6.95
N VAL A 119 10.70 15.08 7.94
CA VAL A 119 10.96 13.63 7.88
C VAL A 119 10.15 13.01 6.76
N PHE A 120 8.85 13.31 6.67
CA PHE A 120 7.96 12.77 5.63
C PHE A 120 8.45 13.14 4.23
N ILE A 121 8.77 14.41 3.99
CA ILE A 121 9.29 14.87 2.70
C ILE A 121 10.58 14.12 2.32
N ARG A 122 11.51 13.91 3.24
CA ARG A 122 12.73 13.14 2.97
C ARG A 122 12.45 11.68 2.61
N ASN A 123 11.52 11.05 3.33
CA ASN A 123 11.14 9.65 3.06
C ASN A 123 10.34 9.51 1.76
N LEU A 124 9.48 10.50 1.42
CA LEU A 124 8.81 10.53 0.12
C LEU A 124 9.79 10.68 -1.05
N LYS A 125 10.78 11.57 -0.93
CA LYS A 125 11.84 11.69 -1.93
C LYS A 125 12.59 10.37 -2.11
N TYR A 126 12.97 9.74 -0.99
CA TYR A 126 13.60 8.42 -1.02
C TYR A 126 12.72 7.38 -1.73
N ALA A 127 11.42 7.33 -1.41
CA ALA A 127 10.50 6.41 -2.05
C ALA A 127 10.38 6.65 -3.56
N CYS A 128 10.27 7.91 -3.99
CA CYS A 128 10.23 8.26 -5.40
C CYS A 128 11.51 7.87 -6.14
N ASP A 129 12.68 8.15 -5.56
CA ASP A 129 13.98 7.78 -6.14
C ASP A 129 14.12 6.26 -6.29
N ARG A 130 13.56 5.49 -5.34
CA ARG A 130 13.57 4.02 -5.37
C ARG A 130 12.55 3.43 -6.34
N ALA A 131 11.44 4.13 -6.61
CA ALA A 131 10.33 3.67 -7.45
C ALA A 131 10.51 4.01 -8.94
N ILE A 132 11.32 5.01 -9.27
CA ILE A 132 11.38 5.65 -10.60
C ILE A 132 11.66 4.66 -11.75
N ASP A 133 12.50 3.64 -11.52
CA ASP A 133 12.88 2.67 -12.53
C ASP A 133 11.91 1.46 -12.62
N HIS A 134 10.78 1.52 -11.90
CA HIS A 134 9.89 0.34 -11.72
C HIS A 134 8.45 0.56 -12.17
N ASP A 135 8.14 1.70 -12.79
CA ASP A 135 6.76 2.06 -13.19
C ASP A 135 5.78 2.01 -12.00
N ILE A 136 6.27 2.44 -10.83
CA ILE A 136 5.51 2.50 -9.59
C ILE A 136 5.31 3.97 -9.21
N THR A 137 4.05 4.36 -8.99
CA THR A 137 3.70 5.69 -8.47
C THR A 137 3.65 5.67 -6.95
N ILE A 138 4.28 6.65 -6.31
CA ILE A 138 4.16 6.87 -4.87
C ILE A 138 2.92 7.72 -4.61
N LEU A 139 2.07 7.24 -3.71
CA LEU A 139 0.86 7.92 -3.28
C LEU A 139 0.99 8.42 -1.85
N ILE A 140 0.29 9.50 -1.57
CA ILE A 140 -0.05 9.99 -0.23
C ILE A 140 -1.57 10.03 -0.13
N GLU A 141 -2.11 9.74 1.04
CA GLU A 141 -3.54 9.72 1.30
C GLU A 141 -3.84 10.63 2.49
N PRO A 142 -4.63 11.70 2.29
CA PRO A 142 -5.13 12.47 3.41
C PRO A 142 -6.24 11.69 4.10
N LEU A 143 -6.07 11.41 5.39
CA LEU A 143 -7.11 10.80 6.21
C LEU A 143 -8.01 11.89 6.80
N ASN A 144 -9.25 11.51 7.13
CA ASN A 144 -10.15 12.45 7.76
C ASN A 144 -9.71 12.74 9.22
N GLU A 145 -9.87 13.99 9.65
CA GLU A 145 -9.43 14.45 10.97
C GLU A 145 -10.19 13.79 12.13
N TYR A 146 -11.34 13.19 11.86
CA TYR A 146 -12.17 12.54 12.89
C TYR A 146 -11.56 11.19 13.30
N ASP A 147 -11.08 10.41 12.34
CA ASP A 147 -10.50 9.07 12.58
C ASP A 147 -8.99 9.12 12.77
N ALA A 148 -8.33 10.15 12.23
CA ALA A 148 -6.88 10.29 12.27
C ALA A 148 -6.47 11.77 12.50
N PRO A 149 -6.70 12.31 13.69
CA PRO A 149 -6.54 13.74 13.96
C PRO A 149 -5.10 14.27 13.87
N VAL A 150 -4.13 13.38 13.76
CA VAL A 150 -2.69 13.71 13.67
C VAL A 150 -1.96 12.96 12.55
N TYR A 151 -2.70 12.62 11.51
CA TYR A 151 -2.14 11.92 10.35
C TYR A 151 -1.66 12.89 9.27
#